data_e971b1281863702763f5a52e1c93fee1
#
_entry.id   e971b1281863702763f5a52e1c93fee1
#
_cell.length_a   1.000
_cell.length_b   1.000
_cell.length_c   1.000
_cell.angle_alpha   90.00
_cell.angle_beta   90.00
_cell.angle_gamma   90.00
#
_symmetry.space_group_name_H-M   'P 1'
#
loop_
_entity.id
_entity.type
_entity.pdbx_description
1 polymer ?
#
loop_
_entity_poly.entity_id
_entity_poly.type
_entity_poly.pdbx_seq_one_letter_code
_entity_poly.pdbx_strand_id
1 'polypeptide(L)'
;MSLSQTCLHDEHVKLGAKMVDFAGWHMPIQYTGIVSEHKSVRERVGIFDVSHMGQIFISGDEASSFLSYVTTWDISKLADGDCRYCHILNDDGNIIDDTIVYSFDKKNFMLIPNASM
;
A
#
# COMPACT_ATOMS: atom_id res chain seq x y z
N MET A 1 23.54 1.89 -6.98
CA MET A 1 22.45 1.16 -7.63
C MET A 1 21.47 2.18 -8.19
N SER A 2 20.86 1.94 -9.35
CA SER A 2 19.80 2.82 -9.87
C SER A 2 18.52 2.62 -9.04
N LEU A 3 17.80 3.71 -8.75
CA LEU A 3 16.49 3.65 -8.09
C LEU A 3 15.47 2.99 -9.02
N SER A 4 14.54 2.25 -8.45
CA SER A 4 13.37 1.72 -9.17
C SER A 4 12.45 2.87 -9.59
N GLN A 5 11.65 2.65 -10.63
CA GLN A 5 10.73 3.65 -11.16
C GLN A 5 9.33 3.05 -11.29
N THR A 6 8.31 3.85 -10.97
CA THR A 6 6.91 3.46 -11.20
C THR A 6 6.54 3.62 -12.67
N CYS A 7 5.42 3.06 -13.08
CA CYS A 7 4.88 3.24 -14.44
C CYS A 7 4.50 4.70 -14.76
N LEU A 8 4.35 5.56 -13.75
CA LEU A 8 4.04 6.99 -13.88
C LEU A 8 5.26 7.91 -13.75
N HIS A 9 6.46 7.35 -13.57
CA HIS A 9 7.69 8.11 -13.34
C HIS A 9 7.90 9.28 -14.31
N ASP A 10 7.78 9.02 -15.61
CA ASP A 10 8.01 10.04 -16.63
C ASP A 10 6.95 11.16 -16.60
N GLU A 11 5.73 10.84 -16.20
CA GLU A 11 4.69 11.84 -16.03
C GLU A 11 4.96 12.74 -14.81
N HIS A 12 5.49 12.19 -13.72
CA HIS A 12 5.92 12.99 -12.57
C HIS A 12 7.02 13.99 -12.96
N VAL A 13 8.02 13.53 -13.72
CA VAL A 13 9.11 14.38 -14.20
C VAL A 13 8.58 15.47 -15.14
N LYS A 14 7.70 15.14 -16.09
CA LYS A 14 7.08 16.12 -17.01
C LYS A 14 6.26 17.19 -16.27
N LEU A 15 5.60 16.81 -15.18
CA LEU A 15 4.83 17.73 -14.34
C LEU A 15 5.72 18.60 -13.42
N GLY A 16 7.04 18.45 -13.50
CA GLY A 16 7.98 19.22 -12.70
C GLY A 16 8.07 18.81 -11.24
N ALA A 17 7.73 17.56 -10.94
CA ALA A 17 7.81 17.04 -9.58
C ALA A 17 9.25 17.06 -9.05
N LYS A 18 9.42 17.39 -7.78
CA LYS A 18 10.68 17.19 -7.07
C LYS A 18 10.80 15.71 -6.70
N MET A 19 11.64 15.01 -7.45
CA MET A 19 11.88 13.58 -7.27
C MET A 19 12.91 13.31 -6.18
N VAL A 20 12.69 12.26 -5.37
CA VAL A 20 13.58 11.83 -4.27
C VAL A 20 13.72 10.31 -4.24
N ASP A 21 14.74 9.82 -3.54
CA ASP A 21 14.81 8.42 -3.12
C ASP A 21 13.80 8.17 -2.00
N PHE A 22 12.84 7.32 -2.26
CA PHE A 22 11.86 6.85 -1.30
C PHE A 22 11.88 5.33 -1.26
N ALA A 23 12.54 4.76 -0.25
CA ALA A 23 12.68 3.31 -0.08
C ALA A 23 13.21 2.59 -1.33
N GLY A 24 14.22 3.17 -2.01
CA GLY A 24 14.82 2.61 -3.22
C GLY A 24 14.05 2.92 -4.52
N TRP A 25 12.98 3.71 -4.45
CA TRP A 25 12.20 4.17 -5.59
C TRP A 25 12.40 5.65 -5.86
N HIS A 26 12.47 6.05 -7.11
CA HIS A 26 12.53 7.46 -7.53
C HIS A 26 11.11 8.03 -7.60
N MET A 27 10.69 8.68 -6.50
CA MET A 27 9.29 9.09 -6.26
C MET A 27 9.14 10.61 -6.12
N PRO A 28 7.99 11.18 -6.51
CA PRO A 28 7.72 12.59 -6.32
C PRO A 28 7.40 12.90 -4.85
N ILE A 29 8.12 13.87 -4.24
CA ILE A 29 7.83 14.35 -2.88
C ILE A 29 6.88 15.55 -2.90
N GLN A 30 6.89 16.33 -3.94
CA GLN A 30 6.02 17.49 -4.17
C GLN A 30 6.07 17.94 -5.64
N TYR A 31 5.09 18.74 -6.04
CA TYR A 31 5.04 19.44 -7.32
C TYR A 31 5.16 20.95 -7.11
N THR A 32 4.17 21.60 -6.52
CA THR A 32 4.11 23.04 -6.27
C THR A 32 4.54 23.43 -4.87
N GLY A 33 4.39 22.51 -3.90
CA GLY A 33 4.79 22.69 -2.52
C GLY A 33 4.01 21.85 -1.54
N ILE A 34 4.71 21.25 -0.58
CA ILE A 34 4.16 20.28 0.39
C ILE A 34 2.94 20.84 1.12
N VAL A 35 3.01 22.08 1.65
CA VAL A 35 1.93 22.67 2.45
C VAL A 35 0.68 22.94 1.61
N SER A 36 0.84 23.44 0.38
CA SER A 36 -0.29 23.73 -0.52
C SER A 36 -0.97 22.43 -0.98
N GLU A 37 -0.18 21.42 -1.32
CA GLU A 37 -0.68 20.11 -1.73
C GLU A 37 -1.38 19.40 -0.56
N HIS A 38 -0.81 19.42 0.65
CA HIS A 38 -1.46 18.90 1.85
C HIS A 38 -2.82 19.57 2.09
N LYS A 39 -2.91 20.91 2.00
CA LYS A 39 -4.20 21.62 2.12
C LYS A 39 -5.20 21.20 1.05
N SER A 40 -4.75 21.00 -0.20
CA SER A 40 -5.62 20.51 -1.27
C SER A 40 -6.23 19.16 -0.95
N VAL A 41 -5.45 18.23 -0.39
CA VAL A 41 -5.97 16.92 0.06
C VAL A 41 -6.99 17.07 1.18
N ARG A 42 -6.73 17.98 2.15
CA ARG A 42 -7.64 18.18 3.31
C ARG A 42 -8.92 18.92 2.98
N GLU A 43 -8.89 19.85 2.04
CA GLU A 43 -9.99 20.79 1.75
C GLU A 43 -10.72 20.47 0.45
N ARG A 44 -10.11 19.66 -0.42
CA ARG A 44 -10.62 19.34 -1.76
C ARG A 44 -10.40 17.86 -2.06
N VAL A 45 -9.46 17.54 -2.99
CA VAL A 45 -9.13 16.20 -3.41
C VAL A 45 -7.64 16.10 -3.74
N GLY A 46 -7.04 14.91 -3.51
CA GLY A 46 -5.68 14.59 -3.94
C GLY A 46 -5.64 13.21 -4.59
N ILE A 47 -4.69 13.03 -5.50
CA ILE A 47 -4.35 11.75 -6.12
C ILE A 47 -2.89 11.43 -5.81
N PHE A 48 -2.60 10.16 -5.54
CA PHE A 48 -1.27 9.69 -5.17
C PHE A 48 -0.87 8.50 -6.03
N ASP A 49 0.38 8.50 -6.52
CA ASP A 49 0.97 7.30 -7.10
C ASP A 49 1.42 6.38 -5.97
N VAL A 50 0.80 5.22 -5.88
CA VAL A 50 1.15 4.16 -4.93
C VAL A 50 1.65 2.90 -5.65
N SER A 51 2.04 3.00 -6.92
CA SER A 51 2.46 1.87 -7.75
C SER A 51 3.76 1.21 -7.28
N HIS A 52 4.50 1.84 -6.36
CA HIS A 52 5.68 1.27 -5.72
C HIS A 52 5.32 0.22 -4.64
N MET A 53 4.09 0.21 -4.16
CA MET A 53 3.64 -0.76 -3.15
C MET A 53 3.38 -2.13 -3.78
N GLY A 54 3.61 -3.19 -3.00
CA GLY A 54 3.31 -4.56 -3.41
C GLY A 54 1.80 -4.81 -3.54
N GLN A 55 1.45 -5.79 -4.37
CA GLN A 55 0.09 -6.32 -4.48
C GLN A 55 0.16 -7.84 -4.45
N ILE A 56 -0.34 -8.44 -3.37
CA ILE A 56 -0.30 -9.89 -3.17
C ILE A 56 -1.74 -10.41 -3.18
N PHE A 57 -2.08 -11.19 -4.20
CA PHE A 57 -3.39 -11.85 -4.29
C PHE A 57 -3.34 -13.20 -3.60
N ILE A 58 -4.31 -13.46 -2.73
CA ILE A 58 -4.45 -14.71 -1.97
C ILE A 58 -5.85 -15.25 -2.20
N SER A 59 -5.92 -16.50 -2.67
CA SER A 59 -7.21 -17.12 -2.99
C SER A 59 -7.28 -18.59 -2.55
N GLY A 60 -8.48 -19.04 -2.26
CA GLY A 60 -8.78 -20.44 -1.88
C GLY A 60 -9.63 -20.54 -0.62
N ASP A 61 -10.02 -21.78 -0.30
CA ASP A 61 -10.89 -22.05 0.86
C ASP A 61 -10.23 -21.68 2.20
N GLU A 62 -8.92 -21.79 2.29
CA GLU A 62 -8.12 -21.48 3.48
C GLU A 62 -7.60 -20.02 3.52
N ALA A 63 -7.90 -19.19 2.51
CA ALA A 63 -7.33 -17.84 2.39
C ALA A 63 -7.66 -16.97 3.61
N SER A 64 -8.90 -16.97 4.07
CA SER A 64 -9.34 -16.20 5.23
C SER A 64 -8.69 -16.68 6.54
N SER A 65 -8.59 -17.99 6.77
CA SER A 65 -7.94 -18.55 7.95
C SER A 65 -6.43 -18.29 7.95
N PHE A 66 -5.77 -18.44 6.79
CA PHE A 66 -4.36 -18.12 6.62
C PHE A 66 -4.09 -16.64 6.95
N LEU A 67 -4.87 -15.72 6.37
CA LEU A 67 -4.70 -14.29 6.64
C LEU A 67 -4.98 -13.93 8.10
N SER A 68 -5.96 -14.54 8.74
CA SER A 68 -6.23 -14.36 10.18
C SER A 68 -5.08 -14.89 11.06
N TYR A 69 -4.34 -15.90 10.58
CA TYR A 69 -3.19 -16.45 11.29
C TYR A 69 -1.96 -15.53 11.21
N VAL A 70 -1.67 -14.98 10.02
CA VAL A 70 -0.45 -14.19 9.79
C VAL A 70 -0.61 -12.69 10.09
N THR A 71 -1.83 -12.21 10.35
CA THR A 71 -2.11 -10.80 10.62
C THR A 71 -2.75 -10.58 11.99
N THR A 72 -2.77 -9.32 12.44
CA THR A 72 -3.37 -8.93 13.73
C THR A 72 -4.89 -8.83 13.72
N TRP A 73 -5.57 -9.27 12.66
CA TRP A 73 -7.02 -9.16 12.52
C TRP A 73 -7.66 -10.49 12.12
N ASP A 74 -8.85 -10.75 12.67
CA ASP A 74 -9.70 -11.89 12.28
C ASP A 74 -10.40 -11.59 10.94
N ILE A 75 -9.76 -11.98 9.85
CA ILE A 75 -10.20 -11.70 8.48
C ILE A 75 -11.54 -12.37 8.16
N SER A 76 -11.95 -13.40 8.90
CA SER A 76 -13.25 -14.04 8.71
C SER A 76 -14.44 -13.10 8.95
N LYS A 77 -14.21 -12.01 9.69
CA LYS A 77 -15.22 -10.97 9.99
C LYS A 77 -15.30 -9.88 8.92
N LEU A 78 -14.42 -9.89 7.93
CA LEU A 78 -14.41 -8.89 6.87
C LEU A 78 -15.55 -9.21 5.87
N ALA A 79 -16.39 -8.22 5.57
CA ALA A 79 -17.42 -8.38 4.56
C ALA A 79 -16.84 -8.27 3.14
N ASP A 80 -17.58 -8.77 2.16
CA ASP A 80 -17.19 -8.67 0.76
C ASP A 80 -17.15 -7.17 0.34
N GLY A 81 -16.06 -6.73 -0.29
CA GLY A 81 -15.81 -5.34 -0.65
C GLY A 81 -15.22 -4.45 0.45
N ASP A 82 -15.09 -4.97 1.67
CA ASP A 82 -14.46 -4.25 2.77
C ASP A 82 -12.93 -4.37 2.76
N CYS A 83 -12.28 -3.52 3.55
CA CYS A 83 -10.85 -3.62 3.81
C CYS A 83 -10.52 -3.37 5.28
N ARG A 84 -9.32 -3.85 5.68
CA ARG A 84 -8.83 -3.67 7.06
C ARG A 84 -7.34 -3.39 7.07
N TYR A 85 -6.97 -2.30 7.74
CA TYR A 85 -5.59 -2.06 8.13
C TYR A 85 -5.21 -2.98 9.28
N CYS A 86 -4.10 -3.69 9.16
CA CYS A 86 -3.57 -4.62 10.14
C CYS A 86 -2.05 -4.77 9.98
N HIS A 87 -1.43 -5.60 10.82
CA HIS A 87 0.00 -5.86 10.78
C HIS A 87 0.26 -7.33 10.45
N ILE A 88 1.33 -7.58 9.71
CA ILE A 88 1.89 -8.92 9.50
C ILE A 88 2.86 -9.19 10.63
N LEU A 89 2.77 -10.36 11.23
CA LEU A 89 3.60 -10.77 12.38
C LEU A 89 4.53 -11.91 12.02
N ASN A 90 5.69 -11.96 12.70
CA ASN A 90 6.52 -13.16 12.75
C ASN A 90 6.04 -14.12 13.85
N ASP A 91 6.71 -15.28 13.98
CA ASP A 91 6.37 -16.31 14.96
C ASP A 91 6.54 -15.86 16.43
N ASP A 92 7.35 -14.85 16.68
CA ASP A 92 7.54 -14.24 18.01
C ASP A 92 6.49 -13.15 18.32
N GLY A 93 5.58 -12.86 17.39
CA GLY A 93 4.57 -11.81 17.53
C GLY A 93 5.08 -10.39 17.27
N ASN A 94 6.29 -10.23 16.74
CA ASN A 94 6.80 -8.92 16.34
C ASN A 94 6.24 -8.52 14.97
N ILE A 95 6.03 -7.22 14.79
CA ILE A 95 5.54 -6.66 13.53
C ILE A 95 6.65 -6.75 12.47
N ILE A 96 6.35 -7.43 11.36
CA ILE A 96 7.19 -7.44 10.15
C ILE A 96 6.85 -6.23 9.29
N ASP A 97 5.54 -6.03 9.03
CA ASP A 97 5.04 -4.94 8.17
C ASP A 97 3.63 -4.55 8.58
N ASP A 98 3.20 -3.35 8.19
CA ASP A 98 1.80 -2.96 8.20
C ASP A 98 1.20 -3.08 6.80
N THR A 99 -0.06 -3.46 6.72
CA THR A 99 -0.72 -3.73 5.45
C THR A 99 -2.20 -3.40 5.48
N ILE A 100 -2.80 -3.28 4.30
CA ILE A 100 -4.25 -3.29 4.15
C ILE A 100 -4.65 -4.59 3.46
N VAL A 101 -5.54 -5.35 4.09
CA VAL A 101 -6.19 -6.51 3.49
C VAL A 101 -7.52 -6.07 2.89
N TYR A 102 -7.72 -6.31 1.61
CA TYR A 102 -8.98 -6.11 0.89
C TYR A 102 -9.67 -7.46 0.68
N SER A 103 -10.96 -7.53 0.95
CA SER A 103 -11.80 -8.70 0.65
C SER A 103 -12.58 -8.45 -0.63
N PHE A 104 -12.38 -9.28 -1.65
CA PHE A 104 -13.25 -9.28 -2.83
C PHE A 104 -14.49 -10.16 -2.59
N ASP A 105 -14.26 -11.28 -1.92
CA ASP A 105 -15.26 -12.22 -1.41
C ASP A 105 -14.64 -13.09 -0.31
N LYS A 106 -15.36 -14.12 0.16
CA LYS A 106 -14.93 -15.02 1.26
C LYS A 106 -13.68 -15.85 0.97
N LYS A 107 -13.23 -15.92 -0.29
CA LYS A 107 -12.10 -16.75 -0.74
C LYS A 107 -11.00 -15.98 -1.48
N ASN A 108 -11.26 -14.71 -1.80
CA ASN A 108 -10.37 -13.90 -2.62
C ASN A 108 -10.03 -12.60 -1.92
N PHE A 109 -8.75 -12.39 -1.67
CA PHE A 109 -8.22 -11.24 -0.93
C PHE A 109 -7.03 -10.62 -1.67
N MET A 110 -6.74 -9.37 -1.35
CA MET A 110 -5.52 -8.68 -1.78
C MET A 110 -4.88 -7.98 -0.59
N LEU A 111 -3.56 -8.14 -0.44
CA LEU A 111 -2.72 -7.41 0.50
C LEU A 111 -1.94 -6.33 -0.25
N ILE A 112 -1.78 -5.18 0.41
CA ILE A 112 -0.93 -4.07 -0.06
C ILE A 112 0.17 -3.84 0.98
N PRO A 113 1.29 -4.59 0.93
CA PRO A 113 2.45 -4.37 1.78
C PRO A 113 3.27 -3.17 1.33
N ASN A 114 4.12 -2.65 2.23
CA ASN A 114 5.01 -1.54 1.92
C ASN A 114 6.13 -1.94 0.95
N ALA A 115 6.65 -0.95 0.21
CA ALA A 115 7.69 -1.15 -0.81
C ALA A 115 9.10 -1.40 -0.24
N SER A 116 9.31 -1.10 1.04
CA SER A 116 10.62 -1.18 1.72
C SER A 116 10.91 -2.54 2.35
N MET A 117 10.04 -3.53 2.14
CA MET A 117 10.15 -4.86 2.75
C MET A 117 10.64 -5.90 1.74
#